data_7eeadd9c8a9a648e6d614c4c8de7476e
#
_entry.id   7eeadd9c8a9a648e6d614c4c8de7476e
#
_cell.length_a   1.000
_cell.length_b   1.000
_cell.length_c   1.000
_cell.angle_alpha   90.00
_cell.angle_beta   90.00
_cell.angle_gamma   90.00
#
_symmetry.space_group_name_H-M   'P 1'
#
loop_
_entity.id
_entity.type
_entity.pdbx_description
1 polymer ?
#
loop_
_entity_poly.entity_id
_entity_poly.type
_entity_poly.pdbx_seq_one_letter_code
_entity_poly.pdbx_strand_id
1 'polypeptide(L)'
;VYITEGGKLFTRQCAKNPHYAPCIFEHVYLARPDSIIDGVSVYKARLRMGEKLAEKIMRERPEHGIDVVIPIPDTSRTSALELANRLGVKFREGFVKNRYIGRTFIMPGQAARKKSVRQKLNAIELEFRGKNVMLVDDSIVRGTTCKQIIQMAREAGAKSVYFCSAAPAVRYPNVYGIDMPSAHELIAHGRNTEEVA
;
A
#
# COMPACT_ATOMS: atom_id res chain seq x y z
N VAL A 1 -17.26 25.92 -2.32
CA VAL A 1 -16.05 26.64 -1.83
C VAL A 1 -15.67 27.69 -2.85
N TYR A 2 -15.44 28.93 -2.43
CA TYR A 2 -14.83 29.97 -3.28
C TYR A 2 -13.89 30.85 -2.48
N ILE A 3 -12.92 31.41 -3.16
CA ILE A 3 -11.93 32.32 -2.61
C ILE A 3 -12.06 33.66 -3.36
N THR A 4 -12.13 34.75 -2.62
CA THR A 4 -12.14 36.10 -3.21
C THR A 4 -10.74 36.51 -3.68
N GLU A 5 -10.65 37.55 -4.50
CA GLU A 5 -9.36 38.15 -4.91
C GLU A 5 -8.50 38.57 -3.70
N GLY A 6 -9.12 39.01 -2.62
CA GLY A 6 -8.43 39.32 -1.36
C GLY A 6 -8.03 38.10 -0.50
N GLY A 7 -8.14 36.86 -1.01
CA GLY A 7 -7.70 35.64 -0.33
C GLY A 7 -8.68 35.12 0.74
N LYS A 8 -9.86 35.69 0.91
CA LYS A 8 -10.84 35.22 1.89
C LYS A 8 -11.56 33.98 1.41
N LEU A 9 -11.52 32.90 2.20
CA LEU A 9 -12.17 31.62 1.94
C LEU A 9 -13.63 31.63 2.42
N PHE A 10 -14.53 31.13 1.57
CA PHE A 10 -15.93 30.89 1.92
C PHE A 10 -16.32 29.48 1.59
N THR A 11 -17.06 28.84 2.48
CA THR A 11 -17.59 27.49 2.31
C THR A 11 -19.10 27.49 2.54
N ARG A 12 -19.80 26.60 1.83
CA ARG A 12 -21.24 26.37 2.01
C ARG A 12 -21.50 24.87 1.87
N GLN A 13 -22.22 24.29 2.85
CA GLN A 13 -22.76 22.95 2.74
C GLN A 13 -23.95 22.95 1.78
N CYS A 14 -23.81 22.25 0.64
CA CYS A 14 -24.83 22.22 -0.41
C CYS A 14 -25.77 21.02 -0.28
N ALA A 15 -25.34 19.92 0.37
CA ALA A 15 -26.20 18.78 0.61
C ALA A 15 -27.23 19.08 1.70
N LYS A 16 -28.51 18.72 1.45
CA LYS A 16 -29.60 18.91 2.43
C LYS A 16 -29.44 18.03 3.66
N ASN A 17 -29.02 16.77 3.45
CA ASN A 17 -28.81 15.77 4.50
C ASN A 17 -27.40 15.15 4.33
N PRO A 18 -26.33 15.84 4.74
CA PRO A 18 -25.00 15.32 4.59
C PRO A 18 -24.79 14.11 5.52
N HIS A 19 -24.22 13.04 4.98
CA HIS A 19 -23.78 11.86 5.74
C HIS A 19 -22.26 11.82 5.75
N TYR A 20 -21.68 11.69 6.96
CA TYR A 20 -20.22 11.59 7.12
C TYR A 20 -19.81 10.14 6.87
N ALA A 21 -19.14 9.90 5.76
CA ALA A 21 -18.62 8.59 5.36
C ALA A 21 -17.17 8.70 4.85
N PRO A 22 -16.19 8.86 5.75
CA PRO A 22 -14.80 9.02 5.37
C PRO A 22 -14.23 7.74 4.75
N CYS A 23 -13.35 7.89 3.79
CA CYS A 23 -12.67 6.79 3.16
C CYS A 23 -11.30 6.57 3.83
N ILE A 24 -11.05 5.37 4.35
CA ILE A 24 -9.77 5.01 4.96
C ILE A 24 -8.59 5.13 3.97
N PHE A 25 -8.85 5.04 2.68
CA PHE A 25 -7.82 5.10 1.65
C PHE A 25 -7.09 6.44 1.58
N GLU A 26 -7.71 7.52 2.08
CA GLU A 26 -7.03 8.78 2.33
C GLU A 26 -5.82 8.61 3.25
N HIS A 27 -5.98 7.88 4.36
CA HIS A 27 -4.89 7.61 5.30
C HIS A 27 -3.91 6.55 4.76
N VAL A 28 -4.39 5.57 4.02
CA VAL A 28 -3.57 4.47 3.48
C VAL A 28 -2.61 4.99 2.41
N TYR A 29 -3.12 5.74 1.43
CA TYR A 29 -2.39 6.00 0.19
C TYR A 29 -2.37 7.47 -0.25
N LEU A 30 -3.55 8.15 -0.27
CA LEU A 30 -3.69 9.44 -0.98
C LEU A 30 -3.05 10.60 -0.26
N ALA A 31 -3.28 10.72 1.05
CA ALA A 31 -2.81 11.86 1.82
C ALA A 31 -1.30 11.84 2.02
N ARG A 32 -0.73 13.03 2.13
CA ARG A 32 0.67 13.20 2.52
C ARG A 32 0.87 12.72 3.96
N PRO A 33 2.01 12.10 4.30
CA PRO A 33 2.23 11.57 5.64
C PRO A 33 2.22 12.64 6.74
N ASP A 34 2.53 13.89 6.42
CA ASP A 34 2.50 15.04 7.33
C ASP A 34 1.11 15.65 7.51
N SER A 35 0.08 15.14 6.84
CA SER A 35 -1.29 15.64 6.93
C SER A 35 -2.01 15.18 8.19
N ILE A 36 -2.95 16.03 8.62
CA ILE A 36 -3.95 15.68 9.64
C ILE A 36 -5.33 15.76 8.95
N ILE A 37 -6.06 14.66 8.95
CA ILE A 37 -7.41 14.56 8.36
C ILE A 37 -8.37 14.19 9.47
N ASP A 38 -9.39 15.03 9.69
CA ASP A 38 -10.41 14.84 10.75
C ASP A 38 -9.80 14.59 12.14
N GLY A 39 -8.72 15.32 12.46
CA GLY A 39 -8.01 15.19 13.73
C GLY A 39 -7.08 13.97 13.83
N VAL A 40 -6.98 13.14 12.78
CA VAL A 40 -6.11 11.96 12.75
C VAL A 40 -4.87 12.23 11.91
N SER A 41 -3.68 12.06 12.51
CA SER A 41 -2.41 12.12 11.80
C SER A 41 -2.26 10.93 10.85
N VAL A 42 -2.04 11.20 9.57
CA VAL A 42 -1.79 10.18 8.54
C VAL A 42 -0.58 9.32 8.88
N TYR A 43 0.50 9.94 9.35
CA TYR A 43 1.71 9.23 9.77
C TYR A 43 1.42 8.23 10.90
N LYS A 44 0.72 8.69 11.96
CA LYS A 44 0.35 7.80 13.08
C LYS A 44 -0.62 6.69 12.66
N ALA A 45 -1.53 6.97 11.73
CA ALA A 45 -2.42 5.95 11.19
C ALA A 45 -1.63 4.84 10.49
N ARG A 46 -0.62 5.19 9.67
CA ARG A 46 0.25 4.23 8.98
C ARG A 46 1.13 3.43 9.95
N LEU A 47 1.65 4.04 11.01
CA LEU A 47 2.34 3.29 12.08
C LEU A 47 1.41 2.25 12.70
N ARG A 48 0.20 2.64 13.08
CA ARG A 48 -0.80 1.73 13.66
C ARG A 48 -1.19 0.58 12.73
N MET A 49 -1.23 0.81 11.41
CA MET A 49 -1.44 -0.26 10.43
C MET A 49 -0.32 -1.30 10.49
N GLY A 50 0.93 -0.87 10.57
CA GLY A 50 2.09 -1.76 10.76
C GLY A 50 2.05 -2.53 12.09
N GLU A 51 1.69 -1.85 13.17
CA GLU A 51 1.50 -2.46 14.49
C GLU A 51 0.41 -3.55 14.45
N LYS A 52 -0.77 -3.27 13.90
CA LYS A 52 -1.86 -4.23 13.79
C LYS A 52 -1.53 -5.41 12.88
N LEU A 53 -0.77 -5.17 11.81
CA LEU A 53 -0.28 -6.23 10.95
C LEU A 53 0.71 -7.15 11.71
N ALA A 54 1.60 -6.58 12.52
CA ALA A 54 2.52 -7.35 13.36
C ALA A 54 1.78 -8.22 14.38
N GLU A 55 0.79 -7.64 15.09
CA GLU A 55 -0.05 -8.39 16.03
C GLU A 55 -0.74 -9.60 15.36
N LYS A 56 -1.25 -9.39 14.14
CA LYS A 56 -1.87 -10.46 13.35
C LYS A 56 -0.87 -11.55 13.00
N ILE A 57 0.32 -11.20 12.51
CA ILE A 57 1.36 -12.16 12.12
C ILE A 57 1.83 -12.96 13.34
N MET A 58 2.10 -12.30 14.47
CA MET A 58 2.52 -12.98 15.69
C MET A 58 1.46 -13.95 16.23
N ARG A 59 0.17 -13.63 16.05
CA ARG A 59 -0.94 -14.50 16.45
C ARG A 59 -1.13 -15.71 15.52
N GLU A 60 -1.04 -15.49 14.21
CA GLU A 60 -1.38 -16.51 13.20
C GLU A 60 -0.17 -17.33 12.75
N ARG A 61 1.03 -16.75 12.82
CA ARG A 61 2.29 -17.37 12.41
C ARG A 61 3.45 -16.96 13.32
N PRO A 62 3.44 -17.36 14.60
CA PRO A 62 4.47 -16.97 15.58
C PRO A 62 5.89 -17.37 15.12
N GLU A 63 6.02 -18.52 14.45
CA GLU A 63 7.28 -19.00 13.87
C GLU A 63 7.38 -18.65 12.38
N HIS A 64 7.28 -17.35 12.08
CA HIS A 64 7.24 -16.86 10.69
C HIS A 64 8.56 -17.09 9.92
N GLY A 65 9.69 -17.21 10.60
CA GLY A 65 11.00 -17.44 9.98
C GLY A 65 11.47 -16.36 9.00
N ILE A 66 10.98 -15.12 9.15
CA ILE A 66 11.31 -13.99 8.27
C ILE A 66 12.64 -13.39 8.69
N ASP A 67 13.54 -13.19 7.73
CA ASP A 67 14.85 -12.58 7.93
C ASP A 67 14.81 -11.06 7.78
N VAL A 68 13.92 -10.55 6.89
CA VAL A 68 13.89 -9.13 6.54
C VAL A 68 12.49 -8.69 6.09
N VAL A 69 12.10 -7.49 6.51
CA VAL A 69 10.92 -6.77 6.02
C VAL A 69 11.37 -5.72 5.02
N ILE A 70 10.76 -5.73 3.83
CA ILE A 70 11.06 -4.82 2.72
C ILE A 70 9.77 -4.10 2.30
N PRO A 71 9.73 -2.75 2.35
CA PRO A 71 8.59 -1.99 1.86
C PRO A 71 8.55 -1.94 0.34
N ILE A 72 7.33 -1.85 -0.20
CA ILE A 72 7.14 -1.41 -1.57
C ILE A 72 7.10 0.14 -1.56
N PRO A 73 8.07 0.82 -2.18
CA PRO A 73 8.14 2.28 -2.08
C PRO A 73 7.00 2.98 -2.83
N ASP A 74 6.51 4.13 -2.34
CA ASP A 74 7.04 4.89 -1.20
C ASP A 74 6.12 4.78 0.04
N THR A 75 4.84 4.51 -0.13
CA THR A 75 3.76 4.73 0.85
C THR A 75 3.78 3.72 1.99
N SER A 76 4.25 2.49 1.73
CA SER A 76 4.29 1.42 2.72
C SER A 76 5.44 1.51 3.72
N ARG A 77 6.43 2.38 3.51
CA ARG A 77 7.63 2.48 4.35
C ARG A 77 7.33 2.60 5.85
N THR A 78 6.39 3.48 6.20
CA THR A 78 6.04 3.74 7.60
C THR A 78 5.44 2.50 8.26
N SER A 79 4.52 1.83 7.59
CA SER A 79 3.89 0.61 8.10
C SER A 79 4.88 -0.55 8.17
N ALA A 80 5.73 -0.70 7.15
CA ALA A 80 6.75 -1.75 7.11
C ALA A 80 7.83 -1.57 8.19
N LEU A 81 8.23 -0.32 8.47
CA LEU A 81 9.18 -0.01 9.53
C LEU A 81 8.63 -0.42 10.91
N GLU A 82 7.39 -0.01 11.22
CA GLU A 82 6.76 -0.37 12.49
C GLU A 82 6.54 -1.88 12.61
N LEU A 83 6.11 -2.54 11.52
CA LEU A 83 6.00 -3.99 11.45
C LEU A 83 7.33 -4.67 11.78
N ALA A 84 8.43 -4.26 11.14
CA ALA A 84 9.75 -4.84 11.37
C ALA A 84 10.19 -4.68 12.83
N ASN A 85 9.98 -3.49 13.41
CA ASN A 85 10.30 -3.20 14.81
C ASN A 85 9.51 -4.13 15.76
N ARG A 86 8.22 -4.32 15.52
CA ARG A 86 7.36 -5.17 16.36
C ARG A 86 7.68 -6.66 16.24
N LEU A 87 8.07 -7.13 15.06
CA LEU A 87 8.50 -8.51 14.84
C LEU A 87 9.95 -8.76 15.28
N GLY A 88 10.71 -7.73 15.60
CA GLY A 88 12.14 -7.87 15.95
C GLY A 88 13.03 -8.29 14.78
N VAL A 89 12.60 -8.03 13.53
CA VAL A 89 13.36 -8.37 12.31
C VAL A 89 13.93 -7.13 11.63
N LYS A 90 14.89 -7.35 10.73
CA LYS A 90 15.53 -6.24 10.01
C LYS A 90 14.56 -5.55 9.04
N PHE A 91 14.56 -4.22 9.05
CA PHE A 91 13.98 -3.41 7.97
C PHE A 91 15.05 -3.08 6.95
N ARG A 92 14.77 -3.25 5.65
CA ARG A 92 15.67 -2.90 4.55
C ARG A 92 14.91 -2.33 3.37
N GLU A 93 15.51 -1.34 2.70
CA GLU A 93 15.05 -0.82 1.41
C GLU A 93 15.53 -1.76 0.30
N GLY A 94 14.75 -2.79 -0.03
CA GLY A 94 15.12 -3.77 -1.06
C GLY A 94 14.73 -3.35 -2.47
N PHE A 95 13.85 -2.35 -2.62
CA PHE A 95 13.46 -1.80 -3.91
C PHE A 95 13.78 -0.32 -4.02
N VAL A 96 14.36 0.05 -5.17
CA VAL A 96 14.60 1.45 -5.54
C VAL A 96 13.61 1.87 -6.62
N LYS A 97 12.89 2.95 -6.37
CA LYS A 97 11.95 3.53 -7.33
C LYS A 97 12.69 4.43 -8.33
N ASN A 98 12.47 4.20 -9.60
CA ASN A 98 12.94 5.10 -10.65
C ASN A 98 12.10 6.40 -10.60
N ARG A 99 12.73 7.49 -10.17
CA ARG A 99 12.09 8.80 -10.01
C ARG A 99 11.70 9.48 -11.31
N TYR A 100 12.27 9.05 -12.43
CA TYR A 100 12.02 9.64 -13.75
C TYR A 100 10.80 9.04 -14.46
N ILE A 101 10.21 8.01 -13.91
CA ILE A 101 9.02 7.35 -14.46
C ILE A 101 7.79 7.67 -13.60
N GLY A 102 6.78 8.30 -14.22
CA GLY A 102 5.55 8.73 -13.53
C GLY A 102 4.66 7.59 -13.00
N ARG A 103 3.53 7.91 -12.35
CA ARG A 103 2.59 6.93 -11.76
C ARG A 103 1.93 6.07 -12.84
N THR A 104 1.94 4.73 -12.69
CA THR A 104 1.47 3.76 -13.70
C THR A 104 0.10 3.18 -13.47
N PHE A 105 -0.40 3.13 -12.23
CA PHE A 105 -1.71 2.55 -12.00
C PHE A 105 -2.87 3.39 -12.57
N ILE A 106 -2.58 4.63 -12.97
CA ILE A 106 -3.51 5.55 -13.65
C ILE A 106 -3.54 5.32 -15.16
N MET A 107 -2.63 4.50 -15.72
CA MET A 107 -2.58 4.25 -17.17
C MET A 107 -3.64 3.24 -17.61
N PRO A 108 -4.39 3.50 -18.70
CA PRO A 108 -5.30 2.53 -19.30
C PRO A 108 -4.54 1.37 -19.93
N GLY A 109 -5.08 0.15 -19.80
CA GLY A 109 -4.56 -1.06 -20.43
C GLY A 109 -3.63 -1.92 -19.56
N GLN A 110 -3.93 -3.25 -19.48
CA GLN A 110 -3.16 -4.18 -18.66
C GLN A 110 -1.74 -4.43 -19.17
N ALA A 111 -1.51 -4.44 -20.47
CA ALA A 111 -0.19 -4.69 -21.08
C ALA A 111 0.80 -3.53 -20.80
N ALA A 112 0.34 -2.29 -20.87
CA ALA A 112 1.14 -1.11 -20.54
C ALA A 112 1.51 -1.09 -19.04
N ARG A 113 0.60 -1.51 -18.16
CA ARG A 113 0.83 -1.62 -16.71
C ARG A 113 1.88 -2.68 -16.36
N LYS A 114 1.87 -3.84 -17.03
CA LYS A 114 2.87 -4.91 -16.78
C LYS A 114 4.30 -4.49 -17.09
N LYS A 115 4.52 -3.82 -18.21
CA LYS A 115 5.84 -3.31 -18.60
C LYS A 115 6.34 -2.23 -17.64
N SER A 116 5.44 -1.48 -17.04
CA SER A 116 5.75 -0.30 -16.25
C SER A 116 6.21 -0.54 -14.81
N VAL A 117 5.84 -1.65 -14.16
CA VAL A 117 6.31 -1.98 -12.80
C VAL A 117 7.81 -2.27 -12.83
N ARG A 118 8.28 -3.10 -13.76
CA ARG A 118 9.71 -3.40 -13.94
C ARG A 118 10.55 -2.18 -14.36
N GLN A 119 9.95 -1.21 -15.03
CA GLN A 119 10.64 0.04 -15.36
C GLN A 119 10.77 0.99 -14.17
N LYS A 120 9.85 0.86 -13.20
CA LYS A 120 9.75 1.75 -12.04
C LYS A 120 10.50 1.29 -10.82
N LEU A 121 10.62 -0.01 -10.61
CA LEU A 121 11.24 -0.62 -9.45
C LEU A 121 12.45 -1.44 -9.87
N ASN A 122 13.56 -1.23 -9.18
CA ASN A 122 14.76 -2.05 -9.29
C ASN A 122 15.00 -2.74 -7.95
N ALA A 123 15.25 -4.04 -7.97
CA ALA A 123 15.59 -4.80 -6.77
C ALA A 123 17.07 -4.64 -6.42
N ILE A 124 17.37 -4.45 -5.14
CA ILE A 124 18.73 -4.51 -4.59
C ILE A 124 18.99 -5.97 -4.23
N GLU A 125 19.60 -6.73 -5.11
CA GLU A 125 19.79 -8.17 -5.02
C GLU A 125 20.36 -8.64 -3.68
N LEU A 126 21.30 -7.90 -3.11
CA LEU A 126 21.92 -8.15 -1.81
C LEU A 126 20.89 -8.26 -0.66
N GLU A 127 19.76 -7.56 -0.77
CA GLU A 127 18.73 -7.58 0.26
C GLU A 127 17.77 -8.76 0.13
N PHE A 128 17.78 -9.47 -0.98
CA PHE A 128 16.92 -10.62 -1.26
C PHE A 128 17.64 -11.97 -1.20
N ARG A 129 18.85 -12.04 -1.72
CA ARG A 129 19.57 -13.30 -1.96
C ARG A 129 19.65 -14.17 -0.70
N GLY A 130 19.08 -15.38 -0.78
CA GLY A 130 19.12 -16.41 0.27
C GLY A 130 18.26 -16.12 1.50
N LYS A 131 17.43 -15.08 1.49
CA LYS A 131 16.63 -14.65 2.64
C LYS A 131 15.15 -15.01 2.50
N ASN A 132 14.49 -15.22 3.64
CA ASN A 132 13.03 -15.25 3.76
C ASN A 132 12.56 -13.81 3.88
N VAL A 133 11.93 -13.31 2.85
CA VAL A 133 11.59 -11.88 2.72
C VAL A 133 10.10 -11.66 2.94
N MET A 134 9.76 -10.69 3.77
CA MET A 134 8.40 -10.16 3.87
C MET A 134 8.31 -8.83 3.13
N LEU A 135 7.55 -8.81 2.05
CA LEU A 135 7.21 -7.61 1.29
C LEU A 135 5.95 -6.98 1.88
N VAL A 136 6.00 -5.68 2.11
CA VAL A 136 4.86 -4.92 2.65
C VAL A 136 4.46 -3.84 1.67
N ASP A 137 3.23 -3.94 1.16
CA ASP A 137 2.61 -2.89 0.36
C ASP A 137 1.58 -2.12 1.19
N ASP A 138 1.23 -0.92 0.77
CA ASP A 138 0.18 -0.13 1.42
C ASP A 138 -1.20 -0.79 1.26
N SER A 139 -1.49 -1.35 0.09
CA SER A 139 -2.77 -1.97 -0.24
C SER A 139 -2.66 -2.97 -1.39
N ILE A 140 -3.54 -3.96 -1.40
CA ILE A 140 -3.73 -4.87 -2.52
C ILE A 140 -5.06 -4.54 -3.19
N VAL A 141 -5.00 -4.05 -4.43
CA VAL A 141 -6.19 -3.64 -5.21
C VAL A 141 -6.51 -4.68 -6.27
N ARG A 142 -5.73 -4.77 -7.34
CA ARG A 142 -5.94 -5.68 -8.47
C ARG A 142 -5.09 -6.96 -8.43
N GLY A 143 -4.09 -7.02 -7.56
CA GLY A 143 -3.17 -8.15 -7.43
C GLY A 143 -2.12 -8.28 -8.53
N THR A 144 -2.26 -7.60 -9.67
CA THR A 144 -1.31 -7.70 -10.80
C THR A 144 0.08 -7.17 -10.46
N THR A 145 0.16 -6.06 -9.72
CA THR A 145 1.40 -5.47 -9.25
C THR A 145 2.09 -6.40 -8.24
N CYS A 146 1.33 -6.99 -7.31
CA CYS A 146 1.86 -7.92 -6.30
C CYS A 146 2.57 -9.10 -6.94
N LYS A 147 1.94 -9.74 -7.95
CA LYS A 147 2.55 -10.87 -8.68
C LYS A 147 3.89 -10.51 -9.32
N GLN A 148 4.00 -9.32 -9.90
CA GLN A 148 5.24 -8.87 -10.54
C GLN A 148 6.33 -8.57 -9.51
N ILE A 149 5.98 -7.94 -8.40
CA ILE A 149 6.91 -7.62 -7.32
C ILE A 149 7.42 -8.90 -6.66
N ILE A 150 6.55 -9.88 -6.39
CA ILE A 150 6.94 -11.20 -5.88
C ILE A 150 7.92 -11.88 -6.85
N GLN A 151 7.62 -11.82 -8.16
CA GLN A 151 8.51 -12.40 -9.16
C GLN A 151 9.87 -11.72 -9.19
N MET A 152 9.92 -10.38 -9.09
CA MET A 152 11.19 -9.62 -9.01
C MET A 152 12.00 -10.01 -7.76
N ALA A 153 11.35 -10.21 -6.62
CA ALA A 153 12.02 -10.65 -5.40
C ALA A 153 12.62 -12.06 -5.54
N ARG A 154 11.89 -12.98 -6.20
CA ARG A 154 12.40 -14.33 -6.52
C ARG A 154 13.57 -14.29 -7.48
N GLU A 155 13.49 -13.49 -8.55
CA GLU A 155 14.58 -13.28 -9.51
C GLU A 155 15.82 -12.66 -8.84
N ALA A 156 15.63 -11.84 -7.81
CA ALA A 156 16.71 -11.29 -6.98
C ALA A 156 17.27 -12.31 -5.96
N GLY A 157 16.80 -13.57 -5.99
CA GLY A 157 17.35 -14.67 -5.19
C GLY A 157 16.74 -14.84 -3.79
N ALA A 158 15.55 -14.32 -3.52
CA ALA A 158 14.84 -14.59 -2.28
C ALA A 158 14.58 -16.09 -2.11
N LYS A 159 14.82 -16.64 -0.91
CA LYS A 159 14.54 -18.04 -0.56
C LYS A 159 13.04 -18.29 -0.45
N SER A 160 12.34 -17.40 0.23
CA SER A 160 10.88 -17.35 0.27
C SER A 160 10.39 -15.91 0.26
N VAL A 161 9.16 -15.71 -0.20
CA VAL A 161 8.54 -14.38 -0.28
C VAL A 161 7.15 -14.45 0.34
N TYR A 162 6.96 -13.68 1.40
CA TYR A 162 5.66 -13.38 1.99
C TYR A 162 5.24 -11.99 1.52
N PHE A 163 4.00 -11.84 1.11
CA PHE A 163 3.46 -10.55 0.68
C PHE A 163 2.33 -10.11 1.60
N CYS A 164 2.45 -8.93 2.18
CA CYS A 164 1.49 -8.39 3.14
C CYS A 164 0.96 -7.02 2.69
N SER A 165 -0.32 -6.79 2.95
CA SER A 165 -0.96 -5.48 2.82
C SER A 165 -1.08 -4.82 4.18
N ALA A 166 -0.64 -3.56 4.30
CA ALA A 166 -0.84 -2.78 5.52
C ALA A 166 -2.31 -2.39 5.73
N ALA A 167 -3.03 -2.16 4.62
CA ALA A 167 -4.46 -1.87 4.65
C ALA A 167 -5.32 -3.14 4.57
N PRO A 168 -6.58 -3.07 5.01
CA PRO A 168 -7.55 -4.14 4.79
C PRO A 168 -7.82 -4.34 3.29
N ALA A 169 -8.43 -5.49 2.96
CA ALA A 169 -8.79 -5.84 1.58
C ALA A 169 -9.74 -4.81 0.96
N VAL A 170 -9.39 -4.32 -0.24
CA VAL A 170 -10.24 -3.39 -1.00
C VAL A 170 -11.30 -4.22 -1.74
N ARG A 171 -12.56 -4.13 -1.29
CA ARG A 171 -13.66 -4.98 -1.78
C ARG A 171 -14.64 -4.24 -2.68
N TYR A 172 -14.75 -2.93 -2.53
CA TYR A 172 -15.72 -2.09 -3.23
C TYR A 172 -15.03 -0.87 -3.85
N PRO A 173 -15.48 -0.42 -5.03
CA PRO A 173 -14.99 0.82 -5.62
C PRO A 173 -15.39 2.01 -4.75
N ASN A 174 -14.60 3.07 -4.81
CA ASN A 174 -14.93 4.37 -4.22
C ASN A 174 -15.34 5.34 -5.32
N VAL A 175 -16.37 6.16 -5.05
CA VAL A 175 -16.87 7.18 -5.99
C VAL A 175 -16.06 8.47 -5.95
N TYR A 176 -15.15 8.63 -4.99
CA TYR A 176 -14.31 9.80 -4.82
C TYR A 176 -12.84 9.44 -4.97
N GLY A 177 -12.12 10.14 -5.79
CA GLY A 177 -10.66 10.23 -5.78
C GLY A 177 -9.91 9.26 -6.68
N ILE A 178 -9.89 7.97 -6.43
CA ILE A 178 -9.09 7.02 -7.22
C ILE A 178 -9.92 6.36 -8.30
N ASP A 179 -9.32 6.23 -9.49
CA ASP A 179 -9.87 5.43 -10.58
C ASP A 179 -9.90 3.92 -10.21
N MET A 180 -11.01 3.52 -9.62
CA MET A 180 -11.40 2.13 -9.38
C MET A 180 -12.75 1.89 -10.05
N PRO A 181 -12.78 1.83 -11.40
CA PRO A 181 -14.01 1.96 -12.16
C PRO A 181 -14.96 0.78 -11.99
N SER A 182 -14.45 -0.39 -11.63
CA SER A 182 -15.24 -1.62 -11.61
C SER A 182 -14.88 -2.52 -10.43
N ALA A 183 -15.90 -3.03 -9.74
CA ALA A 183 -15.73 -4.02 -8.67
C ALA A 183 -15.03 -5.31 -9.16
N HIS A 184 -15.21 -5.68 -10.43
CA HIS A 184 -14.59 -6.88 -11.03
C HIS A 184 -13.05 -6.78 -11.11
N GLU A 185 -12.48 -5.57 -11.11
CA GLU A 185 -11.04 -5.37 -11.09
C GLU A 185 -10.42 -5.55 -9.71
N LEU A 186 -11.23 -5.54 -8.66
CA LEU A 186 -10.76 -5.70 -7.29
C LEU A 186 -10.56 -7.18 -6.97
N ILE A 187 -9.32 -7.58 -6.66
CA ILE A 187 -9.02 -8.98 -6.39
C ILE A 187 -9.81 -9.56 -5.20
N ALA A 188 -10.15 -8.72 -4.22
CA ALA A 188 -10.87 -9.13 -3.02
C ALA A 188 -12.40 -8.99 -3.13
N HIS A 189 -12.93 -8.56 -4.30
CA HIS A 189 -14.37 -8.47 -4.50
C HIS A 189 -14.99 -9.87 -4.57
N GLY A 190 -15.95 -10.15 -3.69
CA GLY A 190 -16.62 -11.46 -3.61
C GLY A 190 -15.73 -12.61 -3.12
N ARG A 191 -14.51 -12.34 -2.62
CA ARG A 191 -13.56 -13.35 -2.13
C ARG A 191 -13.22 -13.14 -0.66
N ASN A 192 -12.96 -14.22 0.04
CA ASN A 192 -12.37 -14.18 1.38
C ASN A 192 -10.84 -14.01 1.30
N THR A 193 -10.17 -13.93 2.45
CA THR A 193 -8.72 -13.70 2.51
C THR A 193 -7.91 -14.89 1.98
N GLU A 194 -8.38 -16.12 2.20
CA GLU A 194 -7.73 -17.35 1.75
C GLU A 194 -7.80 -17.51 0.23
N GLU A 195 -8.92 -17.08 -0.37
CA GLU A 195 -9.11 -17.09 -1.84
C GLU A 195 -8.29 -16.00 -2.56
N VAL A 196 -7.82 -14.99 -1.83
CA VAL A 196 -6.96 -13.92 -2.36
C VAL A 196 -5.48 -14.30 -2.26
N ALA A 197 -5.10 -15.07 -1.26
CA ALA A 197 -3.73 -15.50 -1.00
C ALA A 197 -3.30 -16.61 -1.97
#